data_b601ad978126a89a9c22719a7e84e51c
#
_entry.id   b601ad978126a89a9c22719a7e84e51c
#
_cell.length_a   1.000
_cell.length_b   1.000
_cell.length_c   1.000
_cell.angle_alpha   90.00
_cell.angle_beta   90.00
_cell.angle_gamma   90.00
#
_symmetry.space_group_name_H-M   'P 1'
#
loop_
_entity.id
_entity.type
_entity.pdbx_description
1 polymer ?
#
loop_
_entity_poly.entity_id
_entity_poly.type
_entity_poly.pdbx_seq_one_letter_code
_entity_poly.pdbx_strand_id
1 'polypeptide(L)'
;MITVLSGGTGTPKLLQGIKELVDPSELTIIVNTLENDYFSGVYVSADVDTVLYTMADMINDELWYGVKGDTFITNEQLERIGSPELLRIGDIDRATKIQKTQLLNNHNLQEAVEIQAKNFKIKSKIIPMSNENSEIKIITDIGELEFHDFLIKNHSEPEVLDVRFSKVSPAEGVIDAIRNSDAVIIGPSNPVTSISPILSLDGVVEALRDTYVVAVSPIIGSDSVSGPASKFMKALGIEVSSIGVASLYKDFLDNIVIDNQDANLNDDLMQIVNKVTITNTIMNSFDAKKNLAEKILHDIP
;
A
#
# COMPACT_ATOMS: atom_id res chain seq x y z
N MET A 1 16.13 -10.07 8.44
CA MET A 1 14.74 -9.61 8.62
C MET A 1 14.43 -8.50 7.62
N ILE A 2 13.30 -8.54 6.93
CA ILE A 2 12.90 -7.56 5.90
C ILE A 2 11.63 -6.86 6.36
N THR A 3 11.61 -5.54 6.26
CA THR A 3 10.37 -4.74 6.44
C THR A 3 9.91 -4.19 5.10
N VAL A 4 8.60 -4.27 4.82
CA VAL A 4 7.98 -3.75 3.59
C VAL A 4 6.99 -2.65 3.95
N LEU A 5 7.12 -1.47 3.34
CA LEU A 5 6.10 -0.40 3.41
C LEU A 5 5.08 -0.60 2.29
N SER A 6 3.79 -0.67 2.65
CA SER A 6 2.72 -1.12 1.76
C SER A 6 1.50 -0.22 1.74
N GLY A 7 1.00 0.04 0.54
CA GLY A 7 -0.41 0.35 0.28
C GLY A 7 -1.16 -0.88 -0.21
N GLY A 8 -2.31 -0.68 -0.87
CA GLY A 8 -3.29 -1.74 -1.13
C GLY A 8 -3.23 -2.45 -2.48
N THR A 9 -2.42 -2.02 -3.47
CA THR A 9 -2.46 -2.65 -4.80
C THR A 9 -1.08 -3.05 -5.33
N GLY A 10 -0.18 -2.11 -5.53
CA GLY A 10 1.13 -2.38 -6.14
C GLY A 10 2.00 -3.27 -5.25
N THR A 11 2.14 -2.90 -3.99
CA THR A 11 2.94 -3.67 -3.02
C THR A 11 2.38 -5.08 -2.76
N PRO A 12 1.06 -5.31 -2.58
CA PRO A 12 0.52 -6.66 -2.47
C PRO A 12 0.89 -7.59 -3.63
N LYS A 13 0.97 -7.07 -4.88
CA LYS A 13 1.49 -7.85 -6.02
C LYS A 13 2.93 -8.30 -5.80
N LEU A 14 3.78 -7.41 -5.32
CA LEU A 14 5.17 -7.71 -5.02
C LEU A 14 5.29 -8.69 -3.83
N LEU A 15 4.46 -8.56 -2.81
CA LEU A 15 4.41 -9.46 -1.65
C LEU A 15 4.12 -10.90 -2.03
N GLN A 16 3.36 -11.16 -3.09
CA GLN A 16 3.18 -12.54 -3.61
C GLN A 16 4.51 -13.16 -4.08
N GLY A 17 5.43 -12.35 -4.61
CA GLY A 17 6.77 -12.83 -4.97
C GLY A 17 7.70 -12.95 -3.76
N ILE A 18 7.71 -11.93 -2.88
CA ILE A 18 8.60 -11.87 -1.70
C ILE A 18 8.35 -13.07 -0.75
N LYS A 19 7.10 -13.39 -0.47
CA LYS A 19 6.75 -14.48 0.48
C LYS A 19 7.19 -15.88 0.04
N GLU A 20 7.53 -16.07 -1.23
CA GLU A 20 8.08 -17.32 -1.75
C GLU A 20 9.60 -17.43 -1.55
N LEU A 21 10.26 -16.32 -1.24
CA LEU A 21 11.72 -16.20 -1.23
C LEU A 21 12.29 -15.91 0.17
N VAL A 22 11.48 -15.31 1.02
CA VAL A 22 11.84 -14.94 2.39
C VAL A 22 11.07 -15.81 3.37
N ASP A 23 11.71 -16.25 4.46
CA ASP A 23 10.97 -16.94 5.53
C ASP A 23 9.86 -15.98 6.03
N PRO A 24 8.60 -16.40 6.00
CA PRO A 24 7.50 -15.54 6.42
C PRO A 24 7.65 -14.97 7.84
N SER A 25 8.37 -15.65 8.74
CA SER A 25 8.62 -15.16 10.10
C SER A 25 9.65 -14.02 10.16
N GLU A 26 10.44 -13.83 9.09
CA GLU A 26 11.41 -12.75 8.94
C GLU A 26 10.88 -11.57 8.12
N LEU A 27 9.59 -11.60 7.78
CA LEU A 27 8.92 -10.56 6.99
C LEU A 27 7.95 -9.77 7.86
N THR A 28 8.17 -8.46 7.96
CA THR A 28 7.24 -7.50 8.56
C THR A 28 6.68 -6.59 7.47
N ILE A 29 5.38 -6.31 7.52
CA ILE A 29 4.70 -5.44 6.55
C ILE A 29 4.01 -4.31 7.32
N ILE A 30 4.45 -3.07 7.10
CA ILE A 30 3.82 -1.86 7.63
C ILE A 30 2.85 -1.33 6.58
N VAL A 31 1.58 -1.21 6.93
CA VAL A 31 0.51 -0.95 5.97
C VAL A 31 -0.17 0.38 6.26
N ASN A 32 -0.40 1.15 5.20
CA ASN A 32 -1.18 2.40 5.25
C ASN A 32 -2.59 2.18 5.82
N THR A 33 -3.08 3.17 6.57
CA THR A 33 -4.41 3.15 7.21
C THR A 33 -5.27 4.38 6.89
N LEU A 34 -4.81 5.29 6.03
CA LEU A 34 -5.53 6.53 5.72
C LEU A 34 -6.86 6.32 4.98
N GLU A 35 -7.04 5.15 4.37
CA GLU A 35 -8.24 4.82 3.61
C GLU A 35 -9.25 3.98 4.42
N ASN A 36 -9.02 3.87 5.73
CA ASN A 36 -9.90 3.10 6.61
C ASN A 36 -11.18 3.88 6.92
N ASP A 37 -12.33 3.23 6.76
CA ASP A 37 -13.63 3.85 7.05
C ASP A 37 -14.72 2.78 7.27
N TYR A 38 -15.90 3.23 7.70
CA TYR A 38 -17.09 2.41 7.83
C TYR A 38 -17.93 2.43 6.55
N PHE A 39 -18.19 1.25 5.99
CA PHE A 39 -19.08 1.07 4.84
C PHE A 39 -20.17 0.05 5.19
N SER A 40 -21.43 0.41 4.99
CA SER A 40 -22.57 -0.47 5.28
C SER A 40 -22.53 -1.13 6.67
N GLY A 41 -22.05 -0.39 7.67
CA GLY A 41 -21.99 -0.83 9.06
C GLY A 41 -20.79 -1.72 9.41
N VAL A 42 -19.85 -1.96 8.50
CA VAL A 42 -18.63 -2.71 8.77
C VAL A 42 -17.38 -1.85 8.56
N TYR A 43 -16.37 -2.04 9.40
CA TYR A 43 -15.10 -1.35 9.29
C TYR A 43 -14.25 -1.98 8.19
N VAL A 44 -13.89 -1.17 7.21
CA VAL A 44 -13.05 -1.54 6.06
C VAL A 44 -11.69 -0.88 6.24
N SER A 45 -10.63 -1.66 6.29
CA SER A 45 -9.25 -1.19 6.23
C SER A 45 -8.65 -1.65 4.90
N ALA A 46 -8.95 -0.92 3.83
CA ALA A 46 -8.78 -1.38 2.45
C ALA A 46 -7.38 -1.94 2.15
N ASP A 47 -6.33 -1.19 2.48
CA ASP A 47 -4.95 -1.60 2.25
C ASP A 47 -4.56 -2.79 3.14
N VAL A 48 -4.93 -2.74 4.43
CA VAL A 48 -4.64 -3.80 5.40
C VAL A 48 -5.37 -5.10 5.03
N ASP A 49 -6.64 -5.01 4.62
CA ASP A 49 -7.43 -6.17 4.18
C ASP A 49 -6.79 -6.83 2.95
N THR A 50 -6.37 -6.03 1.97
CA THR A 50 -5.71 -6.52 0.77
C THR A 50 -4.38 -7.23 1.10
N VAL A 51 -3.59 -6.67 2.01
CA VAL A 51 -2.34 -7.31 2.48
C VAL A 51 -2.64 -8.62 3.23
N LEU A 52 -3.62 -8.64 4.14
CA LEU A 52 -4.05 -9.85 4.84
C LEU A 52 -4.46 -10.95 3.85
N TYR A 53 -5.32 -10.62 2.87
CA TYR A 53 -5.78 -11.59 1.87
C TYR A 53 -4.64 -12.06 0.95
N THR A 54 -3.71 -11.18 0.60
CA THR A 54 -2.53 -11.53 -0.20
C THR A 54 -1.63 -12.52 0.55
N MET A 55 -1.35 -12.24 1.82
CA MET A 55 -0.47 -13.11 2.63
C MET A 55 -1.13 -14.44 2.99
N ALA A 56 -2.47 -14.49 2.97
CA ALA A 56 -3.27 -15.69 3.20
C ALA A 56 -3.64 -16.48 1.92
N ASP A 57 -3.18 -16.07 0.72
CA ASP A 57 -3.56 -16.64 -0.58
C ASP A 57 -5.07 -16.56 -0.88
N MET A 58 -5.74 -15.60 -0.28
CA MET A 58 -7.18 -15.40 -0.41
C MET A 58 -7.54 -14.25 -1.37
N ILE A 59 -6.58 -13.40 -1.76
CA ILE A 59 -6.84 -12.20 -2.57
C ILE A 59 -7.48 -12.56 -3.93
N ASN A 60 -8.46 -11.77 -4.36
CA ASN A 60 -8.90 -11.75 -5.74
C ASN A 60 -7.85 -11.04 -6.59
N ASP A 61 -7.00 -11.80 -7.25
CA ASP A 61 -5.84 -11.32 -8.01
C ASP A 61 -6.18 -10.79 -9.41
N GLU A 62 -7.45 -10.83 -9.81
CA GLU A 62 -7.96 -10.15 -11.00
C GLU A 62 -8.28 -8.67 -10.69
N LEU A 63 -8.99 -8.42 -9.60
CA LEU A 63 -9.44 -7.09 -9.18
C LEU A 63 -8.49 -6.40 -8.19
N TRP A 64 -7.66 -7.16 -7.49
CA TRP A 64 -6.77 -6.71 -6.42
C TRP A 64 -7.50 -6.07 -5.22
N TYR A 65 -8.71 -6.50 -4.99
CA TYR A 65 -9.47 -6.27 -3.76
C TYR A 65 -10.46 -7.41 -3.53
N GLY A 66 -10.86 -7.59 -2.25
CA GLY A 66 -11.78 -8.64 -1.85
C GLY A 66 -11.20 -10.05 -1.95
N VAL A 67 -12.02 -11.05 -1.76
CA VAL A 67 -11.64 -12.46 -1.65
C VAL A 67 -11.89 -13.20 -2.97
N LYS A 68 -10.98 -14.09 -3.35
CA LYS A 68 -11.10 -14.92 -4.55
C LYS A 68 -12.30 -15.86 -4.45
N GLY A 69 -13.09 -15.88 -5.51
CA GLY A 69 -14.29 -16.75 -5.59
C GLY A 69 -15.42 -16.32 -4.66
N ASP A 70 -15.42 -15.07 -4.18
CA ASP A 70 -16.48 -14.55 -3.33
C ASP A 70 -17.81 -14.40 -4.08
N THR A 71 -18.90 -14.35 -3.33
CA THR A 71 -20.26 -14.09 -3.81
C THR A 71 -20.73 -12.70 -3.38
N PHE A 72 -21.80 -12.17 -3.98
CA PHE A 72 -22.29 -10.81 -3.72
C PHE A 72 -23.78 -10.78 -3.38
N ILE A 73 -24.27 -11.88 -2.80
CA ILE A 73 -25.72 -12.03 -2.49
C ILE A 73 -26.20 -10.91 -1.56
N THR A 74 -25.41 -10.59 -0.51
CA THR A 74 -25.76 -9.52 0.43
C THR A 74 -25.80 -8.15 -0.25
N ASN A 75 -24.80 -7.83 -1.09
CA ASN A 75 -24.76 -6.59 -1.85
C ASN A 75 -25.97 -6.44 -2.77
N GLU A 76 -26.32 -7.49 -3.53
CA GLU A 76 -27.48 -7.52 -4.39
C GLU A 76 -28.82 -7.37 -3.62
N GLN A 77 -28.92 -7.96 -2.43
CA GLN A 77 -30.13 -7.80 -1.60
C GLN A 77 -30.24 -6.37 -1.04
N LEU A 78 -29.11 -5.78 -0.60
CA LEU A 78 -29.10 -4.39 -0.14
C LEU A 78 -29.56 -3.44 -1.25
N GLU A 79 -29.10 -3.62 -2.48
CA GLU A 79 -29.57 -2.85 -3.63
C GLU A 79 -31.08 -3.00 -3.85
N ARG A 80 -31.62 -4.24 -3.80
CA ARG A 80 -33.05 -4.54 -3.98
C ARG A 80 -33.95 -3.88 -2.95
N ILE A 81 -33.47 -3.72 -1.71
CA ILE A 81 -34.23 -3.05 -0.64
C ILE A 81 -34.01 -1.54 -0.57
N GLY A 82 -33.30 -0.96 -1.56
CA GLY A 82 -33.07 0.47 -1.67
C GLY A 82 -31.93 1.01 -0.79
N SER A 83 -30.98 0.17 -0.42
CA SER A 83 -29.79 0.52 0.36
C SER A 83 -28.50 0.17 -0.40
N PRO A 84 -28.24 0.79 -1.58
CA PRO A 84 -27.08 0.49 -2.38
C PRO A 84 -25.79 0.85 -1.63
N GLU A 85 -24.78 0.03 -1.78
CA GLU A 85 -23.47 0.23 -1.14
C GLU A 85 -22.53 1.03 -2.04
N LEU A 86 -21.70 1.88 -1.44
CA LEU A 86 -20.63 2.58 -2.15
C LEU A 86 -19.54 1.60 -2.59
N LEU A 87 -19.13 0.69 -1.70
CA LEU A 87 -18.18 -0.38 -1.99
C LEU A 87 -18.93 -1.68 -2.23
N ARG A 88 -18.61 -2.37 -3.32
CA ARG A 88 -19.13 -3.71 -3.58
C ARG A 88 -18.35 -4.73 -2.74
N ILE A 89 -18.87 -5.03 -1.54
CA ILE A 89 -18.25 -5.95 -0.58
C ILE A 89 -18.86 -7.35 -0.80
N GLY A 90 -18.00 -8.35 -1.04
CA GLY A 90 -18.39 -9.74 -1.17
C GLY A 90 -18.83 -10.36 0.16
N ASP A 91 -19.48 -11.51 0.13
CA ASP A 91 -20.06 -12.14 1.31
C ASP A 91 -18.99 -12.69 2.27
N ILE A 92 -17.90 -13.30 1.75
CA ILE A 92 -16.75 -13.76 2.54
C ILE A 92 -15.95 -12.56 3.07
N ASP A 93 -15.68 -11.58 2.20
CA ASP A 93 -15.01 -10.34 2.57
C ASP A 93 -15.80 -9.61 3.68
N ARG A 94 -17.12 -9.54 3.57
CA ARG A 94 -18.01 -8.97 4.59
C ARG A 94 -17.89 -9.70 5.93
N ALA A 95 -17.80 -11.03 5.92
CA ALA A 95 -17.65 -11.81 7.15
C ALA A 95 -16.37 -11.43 7.89
N THR A 96 -15.25 -11.23 7.19
CA THR A 96 -13.99 -10.79 7.79
C THR A 96 -14.08 -9.37 8.34
N LYS A 97 -14.80 -8.48 7.64
CA LYS A 97 -15.04 -7.10 8.09
C LYS A 97 -15.97 -7.02 9.30
N ILE A 98 -17.00 -7.87 9.36
CA ILE A 98 -17.85 -8.02 10.55
C ILE A 98 -16.99 -8.45 11.75
N GLN A 99 -16.14 -9.46 11.58
CA GLN A 99 -15.23 -9.88 12.65
C GLN A 99 -14.34 -8.72 13.11
N LYS A 100 -13.70 -8.00 12.17
CA LYS A 100 -12.86 -6.85 12.52
C LYS A 100 -13.65 -5.78 13.28
N THR A 101 -14.85 -5.44 12.80
CA THR A 101 -15.73 -4.47 13.46
C THR A 101 -16.05 -4.88 14.91
N GLN A 102 -16.31 -6.17 15.14
CA GLN A 102 -16.56 -6.71 16.49
C GLN A 102 -15.30 -6.66 17.36
N LEU A 103 -14.14 -7.00 16.81
CA LEU A 103 -12.86 -6.92 17.53
C LEU A 103 -12.55 -5.49 17.98
N LEU A 104 -12.81 -4.49 17.15
CA LEU A 104 -12.57 -3.07 17.47
C LEU A 104 -13.41 -2.54 18.64
N ASN A 105 -14.42 -3.27 19.14
CA ASN A 105 -15.12 -2.91 20.37
C ASN A 105 -14.25 -3.07 21.64
N ASN A 106 -13.22 -3.93 21.60
CA ASN A 106 -12.40 -4.26 22.76
C ASN A 106 -10.90 -4.27 22.47
N HIS A 107 -10.50 -4.07 21.23
CA HIS A 107 -9.13 -4.10 20.74
C HIS A 107 -8.85 -2.87 19.87
N ASN A 108 -7.59 -2.46 19.79
CA ASN A 108 -7.16 -1.49 18.80
C ASN A 108 -7.02 -2.17 17.41
N LEU A 109 -6.74 -1.39 16.36
CA LEU A 109 -6.64 -1.90 15.00
C LEU A 109 -5.51 -2.93 14.85
N GLN A 110 -4.35 -2.69 15.45
CA GLN A 110 -3.21 -3.61 15.39
C GLN A 110 -3.55 -4.97 16.02
N GLU A 111 -4.14 -4.98 17.21
CA GLU A 111 -4.58 -6.21 17.86
C GLU A 111 -5.63 -6.96 17.03
N ALA A 112 -6.58 -6.24 16.43
CA ALA A 112 -7.58 -6.85 15.54
C ALA A 112 -6.93 -7.48 14.30
N VAL A 113 -5.94 -6.81 13.69
CA VAL A 113 -5.16 -7.34 12.56
C VAL A 113 -4.34 -8.56 12.97
N GLU A 114 -3.70 -8.55 14.12
CA GLU A 114 -2.94 -9.70 14.64
C GLU A 114 -3.84 -10.93 14.85
N ILE A 115 -5.05 -10.74 15.41
CA ILE A 115 -6.04 -11.81 15.57
C ILE A 115 -6.46 -12.36 14.20
N GLN A 116 -6.73 -11.49 13.21
CA GLN A 116 -7.09 -11.93 11.87
C GLN A 116 -5.94 -12.64 11.16
N ALA A 117 -4.71 -12.12 11.24
CA ALA A 117 -3.52 -12.77 10.69
C ALA A 117 -3.33 -14.18 11.25
N LYS A 118 -3.49 -14.34 12.57
CA LYS A 118 -3.44 -15.64 13.23
C LYS A 118 -4.53 -16.60 12.73
N ASN A 119 -5.78 -16.10 12.58
CA ASN A 119 -6.89 -16.91 12.08
C ASN A 119 -6.67 -17.35 10.62
N PHE A 120 -6.05 -16.51 9.81
CA PHE A 120 -5.67 -16.81 8.43
C PHE A 120 -4.35 -17.59 8.32
N LYS A 121 -3.72 -17.96 9.46
CA LYS A 121 -2.46 -18.70 9.52
C LYS A 121 -1.28 -17.97 8.86
N ILE A 122 -1.33 -16.66 8.80
CA ILE A 122 -0.23 -15.82 8.32
C ILE A 122 0.88 -15.84 9.38
N LYS A 123 2.11 -16.09 8.96
CA LYS A 123 3.29 -16.13 9.84
C LYS A 123 4.03 -14.79 9.86
N SER A 124 3.91 -14.00 8.79
CA SER A 124 4.50 -12.67 8.69
C SER A 124 3.80 -11.69 9.64
N LYS A 125 4.55 -10.72 10.15
CA LYS A 125 3.99 -9.66 10.98
C LYS A 125 3.37 -8.58 10.08
N ILE A 126 2.10 -8.26 10.30
CA ILE A 126 1.39 -7.18 9.61
C ILE A 126 1.05 -6.12 10.63
N ILE A 127 1.57 -4.91 10.44
CA ILE A 127 1.40 -3.78 11.36
C ILE A 127 0.67 -2.67 10.61
N PRO A 128 -0.52 -2.25 11.03
CA PRO A 128 -1.11 -0.99 10.58
C PRO A 128 -0.16 0.16 10.92
N MET A 129 -0.01 1.13 10.05
CA MET A 129 0.90 2.26 10.32
C MET A 129 0.51 3.03 11.59
N SER A 130 -0.77 3.05 11.93
CA SER A 130 -1.33 3.71 13.10
C SER A 130 -2.57 2.98 13.62
N ASN A 131 -2.85 3.14 14.91
CA ASN A 131 -4.11 2.72 15.54
C ASN A 131 -5.14 3.86 15.61
N GLU A 132 -4.72 5.08 15.26
CA GLU A 132 -5.59 6.25 15.28
C GLU A 132 -6.43 6.33 14.02
N ASN A 133 -7.64 6.88 14.15
CA ASN A 133 -8.44 7.22 12.98
C ASN A 133 -7.76 8.34 12.21
N SER A 134 -7.63 8.14 10.94
CA SER A 134 -6.99 9.08 10.02
C SER A 134 -7.89 9.33 8.83
N GLU A 135 -7.82 10.54 8.30
CA GLU A 135 -8.62 10.97 7.16
C GLU A 135 -7.70 11.47 6.06
N ILE A 136 -8.09 11.21 4.83
CA ILE A 136 -7.48 11.80 3.65
C ILE A 136 -8.54 12.59 2.88
N LYS A 137 -8.23 13.84 2.59
CA LYS A 137 -9.07 14.78 1.84
C LYS A 137 -8.42 15.13 0.52
N ILE A 138 -9.18 15.04 -0.54
CA ILE A 138 -8.76 15.44 -1.88
C ILE A 138 -9.38 16.80 -2.19
N ILE A 139 -8.54 17.80 -2.35
CA ILE A 139 -8.96 19.13 -2.76
C ILE A 139 -8.99 19.16 -4.28
N THR A 140 -10.16 19.41 -4.84
CA THR A 140 -10.40 19.38 -6.29
C THR A 140 -10.98 20.70 -6.80
N ASP A 141 -11.05 20.86 -8.11
CA ASP A 141 -11.68 21.98 -8.79
C ASP A 141 -13.19 22.08 -8.51
N ILE A 142 -13.84 20.97 -8.07
CA ILE A 142 -15.25 20.93 -7.68
C ILE A 142 -15.47 20.99 -6.16
N GLY A 143 -14.41 21.11 -5.36
CA GLY A 143 -14.44 21.18 -3.89
C GLY A 143 -13.64 20.10 -3.19
N GLU A 144 -13.78 20.05 -1.86
CA GLU A 144 -13.15 19.04 -1.01
C GLU A 144 -13.96 17.74 -1.06
N LEU A 145 -13.29 16.63 -1.34
CA LEU A 145 -13.90 15.30 -1.42
C LEU A 145 -13.20 14.34 -0.46
N GLU A 146 -13.99 13.41 0.11
CA GLU A 146 -13.46 12.21 0.74
C GLU A 146 -12.77 11.34 -0.31
N PHE A 147 -11.73 10.61 0.09
CA PHE A 147 -10.94 9.80 -0.84
C PHE A 147 -11.78 8.79 -1.62
N HIS A 148 -12.68 8.07 -0.93
CA HIS A 148 -13.55 7.10 -1.58
C HIS A 148 -14.60 7.76 -2.49
N ASP A 149 -15.08 8.95 -2.13
CA ASP A 149 -15.98 9.72 -2.99
C ASP A 149 -15.26 10.17 -4.26
N PHE A 150 -14.01 10.61 -4.15
CA PHE A 150 -13.18 10.94 -5.31
C PHE A 150 -12.95 9.73 -6.22
N LEU A 151 -12.55 8.58 -5.64
CA LEU A 151 -12.23 7.39 -6.43
C LEU A 151 -13.46 6.74 -7.06
N ILE A 152 -14.53 6.56 -6.27
CA ILE A 152 -15.67 5.70 -6.64
C ILE A 152 -16.80 6.52 -7.25
N LYS A 153 -17.31 7.54 -6.53
CA LYS A 153 -18.44 8.35 -7.03
C LYS A 153 -18.03 9.24 -8.20
N ASN A 154 -16.84 9.80 -8.13
CA ASN A 154 -16.34 10.74 -9.14
C ASN A 154 -15.36 10.09 -10.12
N HIS A 155 -15.14 8.77 -10.07
CA HIS A 155 -14.27 8.00 -10.97
C HIS A 155 -12.87 8.60 -11.17
N SER A 156 -12.37 9.31 -10.15
CA SER A 156 -11.11 10.08 -10.20
C SER A 156 -11.07 11.14 -11.34
N GLU A 157 -12.20 11.58 -11.85
CA GLU A 157 -12.28 12.55 -12.95
C GLU A 157 -11.88 13.97 -12.55
N PRO A 158 -12.32 14.52 -11.38
CA PRO A 158 -11.99 15.89 -10.98
C PRO A 158 -10.49 16.16 -11.00
N GLU A 159 -10.12 17.41 -11.31
CA GLU A 159 -8.74 17.86 -11.21
C GLU A 159 -8.34 17.96 -9.73
N VAL A 160 -7.24 17.31 -9.37
CA VAL A 160 -6.70 17.37 -8.00
C VAL A 160 -5.81 18.59 -7.88
N LEU A 161 -6.08 19.42 -6.87
CA LEU A 161 -5.33 20.64 -6.58
C LEU A 161 -4.41 20.47 -5.37
N ASP A 162 -4.82 19.64 -4.39
CA ASP A 162 -4.04 19.35 -3.18
C ASP A 162 -4.52 18.04 -2.54
N VAL A 163 -3.66 17.45 -1.71
CA VAL A 163 -3.99 16.26 -0.91
C VAL A 163 -3.63 16.55 0.54
N ARG A 164 -4.59 16.37 1.45
CA ARG A 164 -4.39 16.58 2.88
C ARG A 164 -4.72 15.32 3.64
N PHE A 165 -3.91 14.98 4.64
CA PHE A 165 -4.17 13.85 5.53
C PHE A 165 -3.86 14.18 6.97
N SER A 166 -4.54 13.50 7.88
CA SER A 166 -4.38 13.66 9.31
C SER A 166 -2.98 13.22 9.74
N LYS A 167 -2.37 13.99 10.64
CA LYS A 167 -1.19 13.53 11.35
C LYS A 167 -1.63 12.54 12.43
N VAL A 168 -1.02 11.37 12.47
CA VAL A 168 -1.29 10.30 13.43
C VAL A 168 0.02 9.77 14.01
N SER A 169 -0.06 9.09 15.16
CA SER A 169 1.09 8.46 15.81
C SER A 169 1.36 7.08 15.22
N PRO A 170 2.63 6.64 15.13
CA PRO A 170 2.95 5.29 14.69
C PRO A 170 2.37 4.25 15.66
N ALA A 171 1.88 3.12 15.11
CA ALA A 171 1.50 1.98 15.91
C ALA A 171 2.73 1.34 16.57
N GLU A 172 2.50 0.57 17.64
CA GLU A 172 3.58 -0.09 18.38
C GLU A 172 4.40 -1.02 17.49
N GLY A 173 5.72 -0.87 17.52
CA GLY A 173 6.66 -1.69 16.77
C GLY A 173 6.90 -1.24 15.32
N VAL A 174 6.28 -0.16 14.82
CA VAL A 174 6.56 0.39 13.49
C VAL A 174 8.02 0.83 13.37
N ILE A 175 8.48 1.65 14.31
CA ILE A 175 9.86 2.17 14.32
C ILE A 175 10.87 1.04 14.54
N ASP A 176 10.58 0.14 15.48
CA ASP A 176 11.44 -1.00 15.79
C ASP A 176 11.55 -1.98 14.62
N ALA A 177 10.46 -2.20 13.87
CA ALA A 177 10.49 -3.03 12.67
C ALA A 177 11.45 -2.46 11.62
N ILE A 178 11.44 -1.14 11.40
CA ILE A 178 12.35 -0.47 10.47
C ILE A 178 13.81 -0.61 10.95
N ARG A 179 14.08 -0.23 12.20
CA ARG A 179 15.45 -0.21 12.75
C ARG A 179 16.10 -1.57 12.86
N ASN A 180 15.31 -2.62 13.11
CA ASN A 180 15.83 -3.98 13.27
C ASN A 180 15.86 -4.77 11.95
N SER A 181 15.52 -4.16 10.82
CA SER A 181 15.56 -4.78 9.51
C SER A 181 16.94 -4.69 8.88
N ASP A 182 17.36 -5.75 8.18
CA ASP A 182 18.53 -5.73 7.30
C ASP A 182 18.27 -4.81 6.10
N ALA A 183 17.02 -4.72 5.65
CA ALA A 183 16.58 -3.78 4.64
C ALA A 183 15.09 -3.44 4.75
N VAL A 184 14.73 -2.25 4.28
CA VAL A 184 13.34 -1.82 4.07
C VAL A 184 13.04 -1.74 2.58
N ILE A 185 11.94 -2.39 2.16
CA ILE A 185 11.44 -2.33 0.79
C ILE A 185 10.24 -1.39 0.75
N ILE A 186 10.33 -0.30 0.01
CA ILE A 186 9.17 0.54 -0.33
C ILE A 186 8.56 -0.05 -1.59
N GLY A 187 7.41 -0.69 -1.47
CA GLY A 187 6.73 -1.31 -2.60
C GLY A 187 6.11 -0.30 -3.57
N PRO A 188 5.75 -0.72 -4.80
CA PRO A 188 5.25 0.17 -5.84
C PRO A 188 3.79 0.58 -5.62
N SER A 189 3.50 1.13 -4.46
CA SER A 189 2.23 1.74 -4.10
C SER A 189 2.25 3.25 -4.38
N ASN A 190 1.07 3.88 -4.33
CA ASN A 190 0.95 5.32 -4.57
C ASN A 190 1.88 6.12 -3.63
N PRO A 191 2.85 6.87 -4.16
CA PRO A 191 3.82 7.58 -3.32
C PRO A 191 3.17 8.68 -2.48
N VAL A 192 2.05 9.24 -2.91
CA VAL A 192 1.36 10.33 -2.21
C VAL A 192 0.36 9.81 -1.19
N THR A 193 -0.56 8.92 -1.59
CA THR A 193 -1.70 8.52 -0.73
C THR A 193 -1.44 7.27 0.09
N SER A 194 -0.41 6.47 -0.25
CA SER A 194 -0.12 5.23 0.48
C SER A 194 1.23 5.27 1.21
N ILE A 195 2.29 5.77 0.56
CA ILE A 195 3.64 5.74 1.16
C ILE A 195 3.92 7.00 1.98
N SER A 196 3.63 8.22 1.46
CA SER A 196 3.86 9.46 2.21
C SER A 196 3.18 9.48 3.58
N PRO A 197 1.97 8.92 3.78
CA PRO A 197 1.38 8.80 5.10
C PRO A 197 2.24 8.01 6.10
N ILE A 198 2.81 6.89 5.67
CA ILE A 198 3.72 6.09 6.52
C ILE A 198 4.99 6.90 6.82
N LEU A 199 5.53 7.60 5.83
CA LEU A 199 6.74 8.43 6.00
C LEU A 199 6.49 9.65 6.89
N SER A 200 5.24 10.13 7.01
CA SER A 200 4.87 11.26 7.85
C SER A 200 4.79 10.95 9.34
N LEU A 201 4.84 9.68 9.72
CA LEU A 201 4.85 9.26 11.11
C LEU A 201 6.14 9.70 11.80
N ASP A 202 6.00 10.22 13.01
CA ASP A 202 7.15 10.69 13.79
C ASP A 202 8.17 9.55 14.01
N GLY A 203 9.42 9.76 13.63
CA GLY A 203 10.52 8.80 13.79
C GLY A 203 10.73 7.80 12.63
N VAL A 204 9.82 7.73 11.64
CA VAL A 204 9.96 6.80 10.51
C VAL A 204 11.10 7.19 9.59
N VAL A 205 11.17 8.46 9.17
CA VAL A 205 12.25 8.93 8.28
C VAL A 205 13.61 8.82 8.96
N GLU A 206 13.69 9.13 10.25
CA GLU A 206 14.91 8.96 11.05
C GLU A 206 15.35 7.49 11.09
N ALA A 207 14.41 6.55 11.30
CA ALA A 207 14.73 5.12 11.31
C ALA A 207 15.17 4.60 9.92
N LEU A 208 14.58 5.12 8.83
CA LEU A 208 14.94 4.77 7.46
C LEU A 208 16.36 5.22 7.09
N ARG A 209 16.84 6.36 7.61
CA ARG A 209 18.21 6.84 7.37
C ARG A 209 19.31 5.92 7.92
N ASP A 210 18.97 5.13 8.92
CA ASP A 210 19.89 4.19 9.57
C ASP A 210 19.77 2.75 9.01
N THR A 211 18.91 2.54 8.00
CA THR A 211 18.60 1.22 7.45
C THR A 211 18.80 1.26 5.92
N TYR A 212 19.19 0.14 5.30
CA TYR A 212 19.25 0.07 3.83
C TYR A 212 17.86 0.10 3.24
N VAL A 213 17.57 1.06 2.35
CA VAL A 213 16.26 1.27 1.76
C VAL A 213 16.29 1.07 0.25
N VAL A 214 15.42 0.19 -0.24
CA VAL A 214 15.16 0.01 -1.67
C VAL A 214 13.70 0.34 -1.99
N ALA A 215 13.47 1.17 -3.00
CA ALA A 215 12.12 1.50 -3.47
C ALA A 215 11.89 0.98 -4.88
N VAL A 216 10.68 0.49 -5.15
CA VAL A 216 10.23 0.16 -6.52
C VAL A 216 9.38 1.30 -7.02
N SER A 217 9.74 1.88 -8.16
CA SER A 217 8.95 2.94 -8.79
C SER A 217 7.57 2.43 -9.21
N PRO A 218 6.48 3.10 -8.80
CA PRO A 218 5.14 2.83 -9.33
C PRO A 218 4.85 3.55 -10.65
N ILE A 219 5.83 4.30 -11.18
CA ILE A 219 5.71 5.06 -12.41
C ILE A 219 6.57 4.41 -13.49
N ILE A 220 6.02 4.28 -14.69
CA ILE A 220 6.73 3.87 -15.90
C ILE A 220 6.48 4.94 -16.97
N GLY A 221 7.55 5.52 -17.50
CA GLY A 221 7.46 6.69 -18.37
C GLY A 221 6.86 7.89 -17.63
N SER A 222 5.70 8.35 -18.06
CA SER A 222 4.95 9.47 -17.47
C SER A 222 3.61 9.06 -16.86
N ASP A 223 3.39 7.76 -16.66
CA ASP A 223 2.12 7.23 -16.17
C ASP A 223 2.31 6.29 -14.96
N SER A 224 1.29 6.29 -14.09
CA SER A 224 1.23 5.32 -12.99
C SER A 224 0.83 3.95 -13.50
N VAL A 225 1.50 2.90 -12.99
CA VAL A 225 1.17 1.50 -13.30
C VAL A 225 -0.24 1.13 -12.81
N SER A 226 -0.72 1.80 -11.75
CA SER A 226 -2.06 1.58 -11.19
C SER A 226 -2.58 2.80 -10.46
N GLY A 227 -3.90 3.03 -10.55
CA GLY A 227 -4.61 4.10 -9.84
C GLY A 227 -4.19 5.52 -10.25
N PRO A 228 -4.66 6.55 -9.53
CA PRO A 228 -4.49 7.96 -9.90
C PRO A 228 -3.20 8.59 -9.36
N ALA A 229 -2.11 7.83 -9.13
CA ALA A 229 -0.87 8.35 -8.53
C ALA A 229 -0.30 9.53 -9.32
N SER A 230 -0.36 9.49 -10.65
CA SER A 230 0.10 10.59 -11.53
C SER A 230 -0.68 11.89 -11.28
N LYS A 231 -2.00 11.83 -11.01
CA LYS A 231 -2.80 13.03 -10.68
C LYS A 231 -2.35 13.65 -9.35
N PHE A 232 -2.13 12.82 -8.33
CA PHE A 232 -1.69 13.30 -7.02
C PHE A 232 -0.28 13.88 -7.06
N MET A 233 0.65 13.23 -7.77
CA MET A 233 1.99 13.75 -7.96
C MET A 233 1.97 15.13 -8.64
N LYS A 234 1.20 15.28 -9.73
CA LYS A 234 1.04 16.58 -10.43
C LYS A 234 0.49 17.67 -9.52
N ALA A 235 -0.55 17.37 -8.73
CA ALA A 235 -1.17 18.32 -7.81
C ALA A 235 -0.17 18.85 -6.77
N LEU A 236 0.78 18.03 -6.34
CA LEU A 236 1.82 18.43 -5.39
C LEU A 236 3.09 18.97 -6.07
N GLY A 237 3.08 19.20 -7.37
CA GLY A 237 4.23 19.70 -8.13
C GLY A 237 5.39 18.71 -8.23
N ILE A 238 5.10 17.40 -8.05
CA ILE A 238 6.08 16.34 -8.18
C ILE A 238 6.10 15.85 -9.62
N GLU A 239 7.29 15.70 -10.19
CA GLU A 239 7.45 15.13 -11.53
C GLU A 239 6.85 13.71 -11.60
N VAL A 240 6.03 13.44 -12.62
CA VAL A 240 5.46 12.12 -12.85
C VAL A 240 6.47 11.26 -13.59
N SER A 241 7.45 10.76 -12.85
CA SER A 241 8.54 9.93 -13.34
C SER A 241 9.17 9.16 -12.18
N SER A 242 10.03 8.20 -12.49
CA SER A 242 10.88 7.55 -11.48
C SER A 242 11.82 8.53 -10.77
N ILE A 243 12.20 9.65 -11.43
CA ILE A 243 12.99 10.74 -10.82
C ILE A 243 12.17 11.45 -9.74
N GLY A 244 10.90 11.77 -10.02
CA GLY A 244 10.02 12.38 -9.02
C GLY A 244 9.80 11.47 -7.81
N VAL A 245 9.66 10.16 -8.02
CA VAL A 245 9.57 9.17 -6.92
C VAL A 245 10.87 9.13 -6.11
N ALA A 246 12.03 9.02 -6.76
CA ALA A 246 13.32 9.03 -6.07
C ALA A 246 13.53 10.32 -5.27
N SER A 247 13.11 11.47 -5.82
CA SER A 247 13.24 12.77 -5.17
C SER A 247 12.43 12.87 -3.88
N LEU A 248 11.27 12.20 -3.79
CA LEU A 248 10.47 12.11 -2.56
C LEU A 248 11.20 11.35 -1.43
N TYR A 249 12.05 10.40 -1.78
CA TYR A 249 12.71 9.49 -0.84
C TYR A 249 14.21 9.77 -0.69
N LYS A 250 14.74 10.82 -1.33
CA LYS A 250 16.18 11.13 -1.45
C LYS A 250 16.96 11.17 -0.12
N ASP A 251 16.27 11.48 0.98
CA ASP A 251 16.92 11.67 2.28
C ASP A 251 17.32 10.34 2.95
N PHE A 252 16.81 9.21 2.44
CA PHE A 252 17.03 7.88 3.03
C PHE A 252 17.08 6.73 1.99
N LEU A 253 16.90 7.01 0.70
CA LEU A 253 16.84 5.98 -0.35
C LEU A 253 18.24 5.58 -0.82
N ASP A 254 18.58 4.29 -0.72
CA ASP A 254 19.84 3.74 -1.22
C ASP A 254 19.76 3.24 -2.66
N ASN A 255 18.64 2.57 -2.99
CA ASN A 255 18.46 1.95 -4.30
C ASN A 255 17.04 2.20 -4.83
N ILE A 256 16.92 2.60 -6.07
CA ILE A 256 15.64 2.65 -6.78
C ILE A 256 15.58 1.59 -7.88
N VAL A 257 14.50 0.83 -7.88
CA VAL A 257 14.20 -0.16 -8.92
C VAL A 257 13.22 0.46 -9.92
N ILE A 258 13.64 0.54 -11.18
CA ILE A 258 12.86 1.13 -12.27
C ILE A 258 12.62 0.13 -13.39
N ASP A 259 11.59 0.37 -14.20
CA ASP A 259 11.30 -0.47 -15.36
C ASP A 259 12.35 -0.31 -16.47
N ASN A 260 12.52 -1.34 -17.28
CA ASN A 260 13.40 -1.32 -18.45
C ASN A 260 13.08 -0.17 -19.42
N GLN A 261 11.83 0.28 -19.48
CA GLN A 261 11.39 1.38 -20.32
C GLN A 261 11.97 2.73 -19.89
N ASP A 262 12.36 2.85 -18.61
CA ASP A 262 12.94 4.06 -18.01
C ASP A 262 14.46 3.99 -17.89
N ALA A 263 15.12 3.06 -18.58
CA ALA A 263 16.58 2.86 -18.52
C ALA A 263 17.38 4.14 -18.87
N ASN A 264 16.81 5.03 -19.68
CA ASN A 264 17.41 6.32 -20.04
C ASN A 264 17.49 7.30 -18.85
N LEU A 265 16.75 7.09 -17.75
CA LEU A 265 16.76 7.92 -16.55
C LEU A 265 17.91 7.54 -15.59
N ASN A 266 18.69 6.51 -15.89
CA ASN A 266 19.74 5.99 -15.02
C ASN A 266 20.70 7.09 -14.52
N ASP A 267 21.25 7.88 -15.44
CA ASP A 267 22.28 8.87 -15.10
C ASP A 267 21.74 10.01 -14.22
N ASP A 268 20.48 10.42 -14.45
CA ASP A 268 19.82 11.43 -13.63
C ASP A 268 19.48 10.88 -12.25
N LEU A 269 19.01 9.64 -12.17
CA LEU A 269 18.71 8.96 -10.91
C LEU A 269 19.97 8.73 -10.05
N MET A 270 21.10 8.41 -10.67
CA MET A 270 22.40 8.27 -9.97
C MET A 270 22.91 9.59 -9.35
N GLN A 271 22.31 10.74 -9.66
CA GLN A 271 22.57 12.00 -8.94
C GLN A 271 21.76 12.10 -7.63
N ILE A 272 20.75 11.26 -7.47
CA ILE A 272 19.81 11.31 -6.33
C ILE A 272 20.08 10.14 -5.37
N VAL A 273 20.37 8.94 -5.91
CA VAL A 273 20.50 7.68 -5.14
C VAL A 273 21.86 7.01 -5.41
N ASN A 274 22.29 6.14 -4.48
CA ASN A 274 23.57 5.42 -4.59
C ASN A 274 23.52 4.30 -5.65
N LYS A 275 22.35 3.72 -5.91
CA LYS A 275 22.15 2.60 -6.82
C LYS A 275 20.85 2.73 -7.60
N VAL A 276 20.89 2.34 -8.87
CA VAL A 276 19.72 2.19 -9.73
C VAL A 276 19.69 0.76 -10.25
N THR A 277 18.57 0.07 -10.02
CA THR A 277 18.33 -1.27 -10.53
C THR A 277 17.31 -1.21 -11.66
N ILE A 278 17.73 -1.58 -12.86
CA ILE A 278 16.88 -1.60 -14.05
C ILE A 278 16.43 -3.04 -14.31
N THR A 279 15.10 -3.26 -14.32
CA THR A 279 14.51 -4.58 -14.55
C THR A 279 13.07 -4.45 -15.03
N ASN A 280 12.41 -5.55 -15.37
CA ASN A 280 10.97 -5.54 -15.62
C ASN A 280 10.21 -5.40 -14.29
N THR A 281 9.48 -4.29 -14.11
CA THR A 281 8.66 -4.04 -12.91
C THR A 281 7.17 -4.33 -13.14
N ILE A 282 6.78 -4.75 -14.33
CA ILE A 282 5.38 -5.07 -14.67
C ILE A 282 5.03 -6.44 -14.12
N MET A 283 4.17 -6.48 -13.10
CA MET A 283 3.77 -7.67 -12.35
C MET A 283 2.48 -8.30 -12.90
N ASN A 284 2.49 -8.70 -14.16
CA ASN A 284 1.34 -9.29 -14.87
C ASN A 284 1.20 -10.81 -14.76
N SER A 285 2.18 -11.48 -14.16
CA SER A 285 2.16 -12.92 -13.88
C SER A 285 2.83 -13.21 -12.55
N PHE A 286 2.61 -14.41 -12.01
CA PHE A 286 3.28 -14.85 -10.79
C PHE A 286 4.81 -14.87 -10.96
N ASP A 287 5.30 -15.39 -12.09
CA ASP A 287 6.74 -15.41 -12.37
C ASP A 287 7.34 -14.00 -12.46
N ALA A 288 6.63 -13.05 -13.06
CA ALA A 288 7.09 -11.66 -13.09
C ALA A 288 7.22 -11.04 -11.69
N LYS A 289 6.25 -11.32 -10.79
CA LYS A 289 6.28 -10.89 -9.39
C LYS A 289 7.47 -11.50 -8.64
N LYS A 290 7.69 -12.81 -8.84
CA LYS A 290 8.79 -13.55 -8.22
C LYS A 290 10.15 -13.05 -8.72
N ASN A 291 10.32 -12.90 -10.04
CA ASN A 291 11.57 -12.42 -10.64
C ASN A 291 11.92 -10.99 -10.15
N LEU A 292 10.92 -10.11 -10.03
CA LEU A 292 11.12 -8.78 -9.47
C LEU A 292 11.57 -8.86 -8.01
N ALA A 293 10.90 -9.70 -7.21
CA ALA A 293 11.28 -9.92 -5.81
C ALA A 293 12.69 -10.49 -5.68
N GLU A 294 13.07 -11.50 -6.48
CA GLU A 294 14.43 -12.06 -6.52
C GLU A 294 15.48 -10.98 -6.82
N LYS A 295 15.18 -10.11 -7.81
CA LYS A 295 16.09 -9.03 -8.18
C LYS A 295 16.28 -8.02 -7.05
N ILE A 296 15.20 -7.64 -6.36
CA ILE A 296 15.25 -6.72 -5.22
C ILE A 296 16.05 -7.34 -4.06
N LEU A 297 15.74 -8.58 -3.70
CA LEU A 297 16.38 -9.28 -2.57
C LEU A 297 17.86 -9.55 -2.82
N HIS A 298 18.26 -9.87 -4.06
CA HIS A 298 19.66 -10.04 -4.45
C HIS A 298 20.47 -8.74 -4.33
N ASP A 299 19.81 -7.60 -4.46
CA ASP A 299 20.45 -6.29 -4.45
C ASP A 299 20.61 -5.71 -3.02
N ILE A 300 20.03 -6.36 -2.01
CA ILE A 300 20.22 -6.06 -0.58
C ILE A 300 21.60 -6.55 -0.13
N PRO A 301 22.37 -5.75 0.63
CA PRO A 301 23.74 -6.07 1.06
C PRO A 301 23.86 -7.35 1.88
#